data_83bdb23aa4e6c49a3534a04951e4ade5
#
_entry.id   83bdb23aa4e6c49a3534a04951e4ade5
#
_cell.length_a   1.000
_cell.length_b   1.000
_cell.length_c   1.000
_cell.angle_alpha   90.00
_cell.angle_beta   90.00
_cell.angle_gamma   90.00
#
_symmetry.space_group_name_H-M   'P 1'
#
loop_
_entity.id
_entity.type
_entity.pdbx_description
1 polymer ?
#
loop_
_entity_poly.entity_id
_entity_poly.type
_entity_poly.pdbx_seq_one_letter_code
_entity_poly.pdbx_strand_id
1 'polypeptide(L)'
;MYEVTERRRKLDDGTEITTYTRDVVSCNILQVEAGTTGYKGGDTGHGGRTYFRIEDEGCTDIQVQPIMDRYGCNGFEVTLGGDCELETMIRALKFITKVLEEESEEVYD
;
A
#
# COMPACT_ATOMS: atom_id res chain seq x y z
N MET A 1 15.55 -0.95 -14.49
CA MET A 1 14.33 -1.65 -14.14
C MET A 1 14.33 -1.97 -12.64
N TYR A 2 13.21 -1.83 -12.01
CA TYR A 2 13.13 -1.98 -10.57
C TYR A 2 12.44 -3.28 -10.23
N GLU A 3 13.13 -4.08 -9.42
CA GLU A 3 12.64 -5.40 -9.09
C GLU A 3 11.57 -5.34 -8.02
N VAL A 4 10.61 -6.26 -8.14
CA VAL A 4 9.63 -6.46 -7.09
C VAL A 4 10.23 -7.46 -6.11
N THR A 5 10.25 -7.09 -4.83
CA THR A 5 10.80 -7.93 -3.78
C THR A 5 9.67 -8.48 -2.93
N GLU A 6 9.67 -9.78 -2.72
CA GLU A 6 8.69 -10.42 -1.86
C GLU A 6 9.17 -10.37 -0.42
N ARG A 7 8.26 -10.07 0.52
CA ARG A 7 8.56 -10.02 1.94
C ARG A 7 7.50 -10.73 2.75
N ARG A 8 7.87 -11.08 3.97
CA ARG A 8 6.91 -11.57 4.96
C ARG A 8 6.79 -10.51 6.04
N ARG A 9 5.56 -10.11 6.34
CA ARG A 9 5.27 -9.14 7.37
C ARG A 9 4.35 -9.70 8.41
N LYS A 10 4.55 -9.29 9.65
CA LYS A 10 3.64 -9.62 10.72
C LYS A 10 2.85 -8.36 11.06
N LEU A 11 1.54 -8.44 10.95
CA LEU A 11 0.67 -7.31 11.24
C LEU A 11 0.46 -7.18 12.75
N ASP A 12 -0.14 -6.04 13.15
CA ASP A 12 -0.33 -5.75 14.57
C ASP A 12 -1.15 -6.81 15.29
N ASP A 13 -2.06 -7.47 14.60
CA ASP A 13 -2.88 -8.51 15.19
C ASP A 13 -2.21 -9.89 15.18
N GLY A 14 -0.95 -9.97 14.75
CA GLY A 14 -0.20 -11.22 14.73
C GLY A 14 -0.30 -11.99 13.42
N THR A 15 -1.14 -11.57 12.50
CA THR A 15 -1.28 -12.25 11.20
C THR A 15 -0.01 -12.05 10.37
N GLU A 16 0.49 -13.13 9.78
CA GLU A 16 1.60 -13.02 8.85
C GLU A 16 1.07 -12.94 7.44
N ILE A 17 1.66 -12.05 6.66
CA ILE A 17 1.20 -11.75 5.32
C ILE A 17 2.40 -11.63 4.39
N THR A 18 2.23 -12.10 3.17
CA THR A 18 3.23 -11.90 2.11
C THR A 18 2.95 -10.56 1.45
N THR A 19 3.98 -9.74 1.34
CA THR A 19 3.86 -8.44 0.68
C THR A 19 4.85 -8.36 -0.46
N TYR A 20 4.61 -7.43 -1.37
CA TYR A 20 5.46 -7.16 -2.51
C TYR A 20 5.84 -5.70 -2.50
N THR A 21 7.13 -5.43 -2.66
CA THR A 21 7.71 -4.10 -2.53
C THR A 21 8.44 -3.73 -3.80
N ARG A 22 8.34 -2.47 -4.20
CA ARG A 22 9.14 -1.96 -5.30
C ARG A 22 9.38 -0.47 -5.13
N ASP A 23 10.45 0.02 -5.76
CA ASP A 23 10.72 1.44 -5.83
C ASP A 23 10.12 2.01 -7.11
N VAL A 24 9.46 3.14 -6.99
CA VAL A 24 8.92 3.90 -8.11
C VAL A 24 9.75 5.16 -8.22
N VAL A 25 10.44 5.30 -9.34
CA VAL A 25 11.44 6.36 -9.50
C VAL A 25 11.10 7.27 -10.67
N SER A 26 11.20 8.56 -10.42
CA SER A 26 11.19 9.60 -11.42
C SER A 26 12.24 10.61 -10.95
N CYS A 27 11.91 11.89 -10.83
CA CYS A 27 12.82 12.81 -10.14
C CYS A 27 12.69 12.71 -8.62
N ASN A 28 11.76 11.90 -8.14
CA ASN A 28 11.64 11.51 -6.73
C ASN A 28 11.52 9.99 -6.64
N ILE A 29 11.62 9.46 -5.44
CA ILE A 29 11.57 8.02 -5.22
C ILE A 29 10.56 7.70 -4.14
N LEU A 30 9.62 6.82 -4.47
CA LEU A 30 8.67 6.27 -3.49
C LEU A 30 8.90 4.77 -3.38
N GLN A 31 8.95 4.26 -2.17
CA GLN A 31 8.91 2.81 -1.97
C GLN A 31 7.46 2.41 -1.69
N VAL A 32 6.99 1.42 -2.40
CA VAL A 32 5.61 0.97 -2.33
C VAL A 32 5.59 -0.49 -1.90
N GLU A 33 4.71 -0.80 -0.98
CA GLU A 33 4.57 -2.17 -0.52
C GLU A 33 3.09 -2.49 -0.36
N ALA A 34 2.68 -3.68 -0.79
CA ALA A 34 1.28 -4.09 -0.67
C ALA A 34 1.19 -5.61 -0.55
N GLY A 35 0.14 -6.07 0.10
CA GLY A 35 -0.15 -7.48 0.21
C GLY A 35 -1.50 -7.72 0.82
N THR A 36 -2.03 -8.91 0.59
CA THR A 36 -3.31 -9.29 1.17
C THR A 36 -3.36 -10.81 1.29
N THR A 37 -4.11 -11.29 2.27
CA THR A 37 -4.39 -12.72 2.39
C THR A 37 -5.59 -13.11 1.52
N GLY A 38 -6.24 -12.15 0.87
CA GLY A 38 -7.36 -12.38 -0.02
C GLY A 38 -8.68 -12.47 0.72
N TYR A 39 -9.71 -12.79 -0.03
CA TYR A 39 -11.05 -12.93 0.54
C TYR A 39 -11.16 -14.23 1.31
N LYS A 40 -11.51 -14.14 2.58
CA LYS A 40 -11.63 -15.32 3.46
C LYS A 40 -13.07 -15.57 3.88
N GLY A 41 -14.01 -14.78 3.39
CA GLY A 41 -15.42 -15.00 3.66
C GLY A 41 -15.86 -14.58 5.05
N GLY A 42 -15.05 -13.79 5.73
CA GLY A 42 -15.38 -13.36 7.09
C GLY A 42 -15.62 -11.87 7.19
N ASP A 43 -15.99 -11.47 8.37
CA ASP A 43 -16.21 -10.07 8.68
C ASP A 43 -14.90 -9.42 9.18
N THR A 44 -15.02 -8.27 9.79
CA THR A 44 -13.88 -7.47 10.26
C THR A 44 -12.91 -8.26 11.14
N GLY A 45 -13.43 -9.15 11.97
CA GLY A 45 -12.59 -9.91 12.89
C GLY A 45 -12.08 -11.22 12.33
N HIS A 46 -12.71 -11.75 11.28
CA HIS A 46 -12.47 -13.10 10.81
C HIS A 46 -12.07 -13.21 9.34
N GLY A 47 -12.19 -12.11 8.59
CA GLY A 47 -11.87 -12.11 7.17
C GLY A 47 -10.39 -11.99 6.90
N GLY A 48 -10.05 -11.70 5.67
CA GLY A 48 -8.67 -11.51 5.27
C GLY A 48 -8.08 -10.24 5.83
N ARG A 49 -6.78 -10.11 5.64
CA ARG A 49 -6.04 -8.91 6.05
C ARG A 49 -5.38 -8.31 4.84
N THR A 50 -5.37 -6.99 4.76
CA THR A 50 -4.81 -6.26 3.64
C THR A 50 -3.91 -5.16 4.17
N TYR A 51 -2.75 -4.99 3.52
CA TYR A 51 -1.74 -4.05 3.98
C TYR A 51 -1.16 -3.32 2.78
N PHE A 52 -0.93 -2.01 2.94
CA PHE A 52 -0.11 -1.29 1.97
C PHE A 52 0.59 -0.14 2.66
N ARG A 53 1.72 0.27 2.08
CA ARG A 53 2.43 1.44 2.55
C ARG A 53 3.12 2.14 1.38
N ILE A 54 3.29 3.43 1.51
CA ILE A 54 4.03 4.26 0.57
C ILE A 54 4.97 5.11 1.42
N GLU A 55 6.26 5.06 1.08
CA GLU A 55 7.26 5.80 1.84
C GLU A 55 8.12 6.62 0.89
N ASP A 56 8.40 7.87 1.27
CA ASP A 56 9.33 8.72 0.54
C ASP A 56 10.75 8.25 0.83
N GLU A 57 11.46 7.87 -0.23
CA GLU A 57 12.86 7.51 -0.13
C GLU A 57 13.78 8.59 -0.68
N GLY A 58 13.24 9.61 -1.31
CA GLY A 58 14.05 10.72 -1.75
C GLY A 58 13.31 11.75 -2.58
N CYS A 59 13.45 12.98 -2.18
CA CYS A 59 13.07 14.16 -2.96
C CYS A 59 11.58 14.26 -3.28
N THR A 60 10.72 13.68 -2.46
CA THR A 60 9.28 13.74 -2.69
C THR A 60 8.67 14.84 -1.81
N ASP A 61 7.93 15.74 -2.44
CA ASP A 61 7.13 16.71 -1.69
C ASP A 61 5.81 16.07 -1.33
N ILE A 62 5.78 15.40 -0.20
CA ILE A 62 4.62 14.63 0.24
C ILE A 62 4.31 14.96 1.69
N GLN A 63 3.03 15.17 1.96
CA GLN A 63 2.53 15.40 3.32
C GLN A 63 1.40 14.43 3.58
N VAL A 64 1.53 13.67 4.66
CA VAL A 64 0.53 12.69 5.06
C VAL A 64 -0.02 13.12 6.40
N GLN A 65 -1.33 13.19 6.53
CA GLN A 65 -1.97 13.62 7.76
C GLN A 65 -3.05 12.64 8.16
N PRO A 66 -3.10 12.29 9.46
CA PRO A 66 -4.19 11.45 9.92
C PRO A 66 -5.48 12.26 10.00
N ILE A 67 -6.59 11.60 9.74
CA ILE A 67 -7.92 12.18 9.93
C ILE A 67 -8.43 11.66 11.25
N MET A 68 -8.61 12.58 12.21
CA MET A 68 -8.95 12.22 13.57
C MET A 68 -10.39 12.53 13.88
N ASP A 69 -11.01 11.69 14.69
CA ASP A 69 -12.29 12.00 15.28
C ASP A 69 -12.18 11.74 16.80
N ARG A 70 -13.29 11.76 17.50
CA ARG A 70 -13.25 11.61 18.98
C ARG A 70 -12.85 10.19 19.41
N TYR A 71 -12.80 9.25 18.50
CA TYR A 71 -12.42 7.87 18.79
C TYR A 71 -11.01 7.54 18.35
N GLY A 72 -10.31 8.48 17.74
CA GLY A 72 -8.94 8.28 17.27
C GLY A 72 -8.81 8.52 15.77
N CYS A 73 -7.82 7.87 15.16
CA CYS A 73 -7.56 8.01 13.75
C CYS A 73 -8.49 7.13 12.95
N ASN A 74 -9.26 7.71 12.03
CA ASN A 74 -10.17 6.94 11.19
C ASN A 74 -9.88 7.10 9.71
N GLY A 75 -8.75 7.68 9.35
CA GLY A 75 -8.36 7.80 7.96
C GLY A 75 -7.08 8.57 7.82
N PHE A 76 -6.70 8.84 6.58
CA PHE A 76 -5.52 9.66 6.30
C PHE A 76 -5.73 10.38 4.98
N GLU A 77 -5.04 11.51 4.83
CA GLU A 77 -5.08 12.25 3.57
C GLU A 77 -3.66 12.59 3.16
N VAL A 78 -3.46 12.71 1.86
CA VAL A 78 -2.13 12.89 1.29
C VAL A 78 -2.16 14.05 0.31
N THR A 79 -1.18 14.95 0.43
CA THR A 79 -1.00 16.04 -0.51
C THR A 79 0.41 15.93 -1.08
N LEU A 80 0.51 16.07 -2.39
CA LEU A 80 1.79 16.04 -3.07
C LEU A 80 1.94 17.31 -3.92
N GLY A 81 3.16 17.81 -4.02
CA GLY A 81 3.45 18.95 -4.87
C GLY A 81 4.40 18.56 -5.98
N GLY A 82 4.06 18.93 -7.21
CA GLY A 82 4.93 18.72 -8.36
C GLY A 82 4.45 17.66 -9.33
N ASP A 83 4.90 17.76 -10.57
CA ASP A 83 4.51 16.84 -11.62
C ASP A 83 5.12 15.46 -11.43
N CYS A 84 6.38 15.41 -10.96
CA CYS A 84 7.03 14.13 -10.70
C CYS A 84 6.30 13.37 -9.61
N GLU A 85 5.86 14.07 -8.58
CA GLU A 85 5.13 13.47 -7.47
C GLU A 85 3.78 12.93 -7.91
N LEU A 86 3.10 13.65 -8.81
CA LEU A 86 1.85 13.14 -9.36
C LEU A 86 2.11 11.85 -10.12
N GLU A 87 3.15 11.83 -10.95
CA GLU A 87 3.47 10.65 -11.76
C GLU A 87 3.84 9.44 -10.89
N THR A 88 4.73 9.64 -9.92
CA THR A 88 5.15 8.52 -9.09
C THR A 88 4.01 8.01 -8.22
N MET A 89 3.13 8.90 -7.76
CA MET A 89 1.98 8.47 -6.97
C MET A 89 1.00 7.66 -7.81
N ILE A 90 0.75 8.06 -9.06
CA ILE A 90 -0.10 7.27 -9.95
C ILE A 90 0.47 5.85 -10.10
N ARG A 91 1.77 5.76 -10.34
CA ARG A 91 2.43 4.46 -10.50
C ARG A 91 2.40 3.65 -9.21
N ALA A 92 2.58 4.32 -8.07
CA ALA A 92 2.52 3.66 -6.77
C ALA A 92 1.14 3.07 -6.52
N LEU A 93 0.10 3.85 -6.77
CA LEU A 93 -1.28 3.39 -6.57
C LEU A 93 -1.63 2.26 -7.52
N LYS A 94 -1.13 2.33 -8.77
CA LYS A 94 -1.35 1.24 -9.72
C LYS A 94 -0.67 -0.04 -9.25
N PHE A 95 0.53 0.06 -8.70
CA PHE A 95 1.21 -1.10 -8.18
C PHE A 95 0.43 -1.73 -7.02
N ILE A 96 -0.03 -0.90 -6.09
CA ILE A 96 -0.82 -1.38 -4.96
C ILE A 96 -2.06 -2.10 -5.45
N THR A 97 -2.80 -1.46 -6.37
CA THR A 97 -4.02 -2.04 -6.91
C THR A 97 -3.73 -3.38 -7.59
N LYS A 98 -2.66 -3.43 -8.38
CA LYS A 98 -2.31 -4.66 -9.09
C LYS A 98 -1.99 -5.79 -8.12
N VAL A 99 -1.20 -5.51 -7.09
CA VAL A 99 -0.86 -6.53 -6.10
C VAL A 99 -2.11 -7.04 -5.39
N LEU A 100 -2.96 -6.12 -4.95
CA LEU A 100 -4.15 -6.51 -4.21
C LEU A 100 -5.11 -7.32 -5.09
N GLU A 101 -5.23 -6.95 -6.35
CA GLU A 101 -6.08 -7.71 -7.26
C GLU A 101 -5.54 -9.10 -7.53
N GLU A 102 -4.23 -9.20 -7.80
CA GLU A 102 -3.62 -10.48 -8.11
C GLU A 102 -3.61 -11.42 -6.91
N GLU A 103 -3.33 -10.89 -5.73
CA GLU A 103 -3.22 -11.70 -4.53
C GLU A 103 -4.57 -12.01 -3.90
N SER A 104 -5.62 -11.33 -4.30
CA SER A 104 -6.95 -11.59 -3.80
C SER A 104 -7.83 -12.27 -4.84
N GLU A 105 -7.27 -12.63 -5.99
CA GLU A 105 -8.05 -13.20 -7.06
C GLU A 105 -8.68 -14.52 -6.64
N GLU A 106 -9.97 -14.61 -6.82
CA GLU A 106 -10.69 -15.85 -6.59
C GLU A 106 -11.11 -16.42 -7.92
N VAL A 107 -11.11 -17.72 -7.96
CA VAL A 107 -11.40 -18.41 -9.21
C VAL A 107 -12.88 -18.63 -9.34
N TYR A 108 -13.59 -17.54 -9.59
CA TYR A 108 -15.02 -17.67 -9.77
C TYR A 108 -15.51 -16.75 -10.87
N ASP A 109 -14.61 -16.30 -11.64
CA ASP A 109 -14.98 -15.40 -12.72
C ASP A 109 -15.77 -16.03 -13.80
#